data_fb1dddec4d4ebc5dc0818c34cd18ff1c
#
_entry.id   fb1dddec4d4ebc5dc0818c34cd18ff1c
#
_cell.length_a   1.000
_cell.length_b   1.000
_cell.length_c   1.000
_cell.angle_alpha   90.00
_cell.angle_beta   90.00
_cell.angle_gamma   90.00
#
_symmetry.space_group_name_H-M   'P 1'
#
loop_
_entity.id
_entity.type
_entity.pdbx_description
1 polymer ?
#
loop_
_entity_poly.entity_id
_entity_poly.type
_entity_poly.pdbx_seq_one_letter_code
_entity_poly.pdbx_strand_id
1 'polypeptide(L)'
;MNFIKEFDPDIIVGYNSNRFDWPYLMERAARLGVKLDIGRNKGEPHTSVYGHISIAGRANIDLLDYAEELYEVKVKTLENVAEYLGIMKTEERTIINKLKIAEYWDNEEKRKELLKYAMEDAESTLGIAEEALPFAMQLSSIVGLPLDQVLAAAVGFRVEWHLMRHAYLDGELAPNRVERKHTPYKGGLVLKPKMGIHENVIVYDFSSLYPNLMIRYNISPDTYVPPDEDVPPEEVYVAPEVNHRFLKSPPGLYKRALTKLLKAREEIRQKMKQLDPRSLEYKLLDNRQRAIKVIANATYGYAGWIGARWYIRPVAEATTAWGRETIKKTIEIAKKLGLTVIYGDTDSVFLKYEPDKIEKFEKMVEKELGLDIKPDKIYERVFFTEAKKRYAGLLKDGRIDAVGLEVVRGDWSEIAREVQEKVIEIVLKEKSPEKAANYVRDVIKQLKEKKVPYEQLVIWKTLTRKLEEYKVEAAHVMAAKKLLEAGGTLEVGDKIGYVIVKGEGKLADKAVPHNMADYDDIDIEYYVNKQIIPAALRILEGFGYDEKQLKTGERQVSLFDFLKK
;
A
#
# COMPACT_ATOMS: atom_id res chain seq x y z
N MET A 1 -12.40 -13.75 29.38
CA MET A 1 -13.41 -14.72 28.82
C MET A 1 -14.79 -14.46 29.39
N ASN A 2 -14.99 -14.47 30.70
CA ASN A 2 -16.31 -14.21 31.30
C ASN A 2 -16.91 -12.88 30.84
N PHE A 3 -16.11 -11.82 30.77
CA PHE A 3 -16.55 -10.51 30.27
C PHE A 3 -17.15 -10.60 28.85
N ILE A 4 -16.50 -11.30 27.91
CA ILE A 4 -17.03 -11.47 26.53
C ILE A 4 -18.37 -12.22 26.54
N LYS A 5 -18.52 -13.22 27.40
CA LYS A 5 -19.76 -13.98 27.52
C LYS A 5 -20.90 -13.18 28.14
N GLU A 6 -20.58 -12.37 29.17
CA GLU A 6 -21.55 -11.53 29.88
C GLU A 6 -21.96 -10.30 29.05
N PHE A 7 -21.01 -9.64 28.42
CA PHE A 7 -21.26 -8.47 27.57
C PHE A 7 -21.92 -8.86 26.24
N ASP A 8 -21.65 -10.09 25.75
CA ASP A 8 -22.18 -10.69 24.52
C ASP A 8 -22.08 -9.80 23.28
N PRO A 9 -20.89 -9.29 22.90
CA PRO A 9 -20.74 -8.39 21.77
C PRO A 9 -21.04 -9.09 20.45
N ASP A 10 -21.69 -8.38 19.52
CA ASP A 10 -21.87 -8.82 18.14
C ASP A 10 -20.58 -8.66 17.32
N ILE A 11 -19.82 -7.62 17.62
CA ILE A 11 -18.58 -7.27 16.91
C ILE A 11 -17.44 -7.17 17.93
N ILE A 12 -16.32 -7.82 17.61
CA ILE A 12 -15.06 -7.68 18.34
C ILE A 12 -14.05 -7.06 17.38
N VAL A 13 -13.37 -6.01 17.81
CA VAL A 13 -12.37 -5.31 16.99
C VAL A 13 -11.01 -5.35 17.64
N GLY A 14 -9.98 -5.42 16.83
CA GLY A 14 -8.58 -5.30 17.23
C GLY A 14 -7.74 -4.69 16.13
N TYR A 15 -6.51 -4.33 16.44
CA TYR A 15 -5.54 -3.84 15.45
C TYR A 15 -4.35 -4.79 15.37
N ASN A 16 -4.16 -5.44 14.24
CA ASN A 16 -3.22 -6.55 14.04
C ASN A 16 -3.55 -7.77 14.94
N SER A 17 -4.79 -7.88 15.37
CA SER A 17 -5.24 -8.88 16.34
C SER A 17 -5.26 -10.31 15.79
N ASN A 18 -5.48 -10.48 14.49
CA ASN A 18 -5.43 -11.80 13.84
C ASN A 18 -4.03 -12.43 13.88
N ARG A 19 -2.97 -11.61 13.94
CA ARG A 19 -1.58 -12.06 13.90
C ARG A 19 -0.89 -12.01 15.25
N PHE A 20 -1.45 -11.30 16.24
CA PHE A 20 -0.83 -11.16 17.55
C PHE A 20 -1.78 -11.53 18.70
N ASP A 21 -2.84 -10.77 18.93
CA ASP A 21 -3.67 -10.93 20.14
C ASP A 21 -4.35 -12.30 20.18
N TRP A 22 -5.01 -12.70 19.10
CA TRP A 22 -5.71 -13.99 19.05
C TRP A 22 -4.76 -15.18 19.13
N PRO A 23 -3.70 -15.31 18.34
CA PRO A 23 -2.71 -16.39 18.51
C PRO A 23 -2.14 -16.44 19.92
N TYR A 24 -1.79 -15.30 20.49
CA TYR A 24 -1.30 -15.24 21.88
C TYR A 24 -2.36 -15.75 22.89
N LEU A 25 -3.60 -15.29 22.79
CA LEU A 25 -4.67 -15.72 23.69
C LEU A 25 -4.96 -17.21 23.56
N MET A 26 -4.98 -17.74 22.35
CA MET A 26 -5.19 -19.17 22.08
C MET A 26 -4.07 -20.02 22.67
N GLU A 27 -2.81 -19.65 22.43
CA GLU A 27 -1.63 -20.34 22.98
C GLU A 27 -1.62 -20.24 24.52
N ARG A 28 -1.90 -19.05 25.07
CA ARG A 28 -1.96 -18.83 26.53
C ARG A 28 -3.05 -19.66 27.19
N ALA A 29 -4.23 -19.73 26.57
CA ALA A 29 -5.35 -20.55 27.05
C ALA A 29 -4.96 -22.06 27.04
N ALA A 30 -4.34 -22.53 25.97
CA ALA A 30 -3.87 -23.91 25.88
C ALA A 30 -2.86 -24.26 26.98
N ARG A 31 -1.84 -23.40 27.22
CA ARG A 31 -0.85 -23.61 28.30
C ARG A 31 -1.45 -23.62 29.71
N LEU A 32 -2.48 -22.83 29.92
CA LEU A 32 -3.18 -22.77 31.23
C LEU A 32 -4.28 -23.81 31.39
N GLY A 33 -4.55 -24.63 30.38
CA GLY A 33 -5.64 -25.59 30.37
C GLY A 33 -7.04 -24.95 30.41
N VAL A 34 -7.14 -23.70 29.94
CA VAL A 34 -8.38 -22.93 29.91
C VAL A 34 -9.01 -23.02 28.53
N LYS A 35 -10.27 -23.43 28.47
CA LYS A 35 -11.02 -23.48 27.21
C LYS A 35 -11.47 -22.09 26.79
N LEU A 36 -11.13 -21.69 25.57
CA LEU A 36 -11.49 -20.37 25.01
C LEU A 36 -12.85 -20.40 24.28
N ASP A 37 -13.89 -20.86 24.95
CA ASP A 37 -15.23 -21.10 24.43
C ASP A 37 -16.10 -19.83 24.33
N ILE A 38 -15.61 -18.83 23.63
CA ILE A 38 -16.22 -17.49 23.49
C ILE A 38 -17.19 -17.35 22.33
N GLY A 39 -17.27 -18.34 21.44
CA GLY A 39 -18.31 -18.38 20.41
C GLY A 39 -19.71 -18.57 20.98
N ARG A 40 -20.74 -18.02 20.35
CA ARG A 40 -22.15 -18.19 20.78
C ARG A 40 -22.60 -19.65 20.73
N ASN A 41 -21.93 -20.48 19.91
CA ASN A 41 -22.10 -21.94 19.88
C ASN A 41 -21.21 -22.68 20.92
N LYS A 42 -20.56 -21.96 21.85
CA LYS A 42 -19.54 -22.47 22.77
C LYS A 42 -18.29 -23.05 22.07
N GLY A 43 -18.05 -22.66 20.82
CA GLY A 43 -16.85 -22.99 20.07
C GLY A 43 -15.68 -22.04 20.41
N GLU A 44 -14.47 -22.53 20.12
CA GLU A 44 -13.25 -21.74 20.25
C GLU A 44 -12.97 -20.95 18.98
N PRO A 45 -12.21 -19.82 19.05
CA PRO A 45 -11.71 -19.13 17.86
C PRO A 45 -10.90 -20.08 16.98
N HIS A 46 -11.04 -19.92 15.67
CA HIS A 46 -10.31 -20.74 14.70
C HIS A 46 -9.93 -19.92 13.46
N THR A 47 -8.88 -20.34 12.76
CA THR A 47 -8.44 -19.68 11.52
C THR A 47 -9.41 -20.02 10.38
N SER A 48 -9.95 -19.00 9.73
CA SER A 48 -10.82 -19.12 8.57
C SER A 48 -10.04 -19.40 7.27
N VAL A 49 -10.77 -19.67 6.19
CA VAL A 49 -10.19 -19.87 4.84
C VAL A 49 -9.49 -18.62 4.29
N TYR A 50 -9.77 -17.44 4.82
CA TYR A 50 -9.11 -16.18 4.46
C TYR A 50 -7.95 -15.82 5.39
N GLY A 51 -7.61 -16.68 6.35
CA GLY A 51 -6.49 -16.48 7.28
C GLY A 51 -6.79 -15.56 8.46
N HIS A 52 -8.05 -15.10 8.64
CA HIS A 52 -8.45 -14.37 9.84
C HIS A 52 -8.99 -15.31 10.92
N ILE A 53 -9.01 -14.84 12.15
CA ILE A 53 -9.61 -15.59 13.26
C ILE A 53 -11.13 -15.39 13.25
N SER A 54 -11.85 -16.49 13.12
CA SER A 54 -13.31 -16.55 13.15
C SER A 54 -13.82 -16.99 14.51
N ILE A 55 -14.88 -16.33 14.99
CA ILE A 55 -15.54 -16.62 16.26
C ILE A 55 -17.02 -16.84 15.96
N ALA A 56 -17.52 -18.05 16.18
CA ALA A 56 -18.88 -18.40 15.82
C ALA A 56 -19.93 -17.47 16.47
N GLY A 57 -20.78 -16.87 15.65
CA GLY A 57 -21.83 -15.95 16.05
C GLY A 57 -21.37 -14.53 16.41
N ARG A 58 -20.12 -14.18 16.15
CA ARG A 58 -19.57 -12.84 16.36
C ARG A 58 -18.73 -12.43 15.15
N ALA A 59 -18.79 -11.15 14.76
CA ALA A 59 -17.89 -10.60 13.75
C ALA A 59 -16.58 -10.19 14.43
N ASN A 60 -15.49 -10.91 14.17
CA ASN A 60 -14.14 -10.52 14.61
C ASN A 60 -13.43 -9.79 13.49
N ILE A 61 -13.10 -8.52 13.70
CA ILE A 61 -12.55 -7.61 12.68
C ILE A 61 -11.18 -7.11 13.09
N ASP A 62 -10.18 -7.37 12.28
CA ASP A 62 -8.86 -6.77 12.40
C ASP A 62 -8.81 -5.46 11.59
N LEU A 63 -8.64 -4.35 12.29
CA LEU A 63 -8.65 -3.02 11.68
C LEU A 63 -7.39 -2.71 10.88
N LEU A 64 -6.34 -3.52 10.98
CA LEU A 64 -5.19 -3.45 10.08
C LEU A 64 -5.64 -3.74 8.64
N ASP A 65 -6.61 -4.66 8.44
CA ASP A 65 -7.17 -4.94 7.12
C ASP A 65 -7.90 -3.71 6.54
N TYR A 66 -8.59 -2.92 7.38
CA TYR A 66 -9.14 -1.63 6.96
C TYR A 66 -8.06 -0.60 6.64
N ALA A 67 -7.00 -0.55 7.45
CA ALA A 67 -5.89 0.39 7.23
C ALA A 67 -5.23 0.19 5.86
N GLU A 68 -5.24 -1.01 5.29
CA GLU A 68 -4.72 -1.28 3.95
C GLU A 68 -5.51 -0.56 2.84
N GLU A 69 -6.77 -0.19 3.11
CA GLU A 69 -7.60 0.62 2.19
C GLU A 69 -7.28 2.13 2.25
N LEU A 70 -6.50 2.58 3.23
CA LEU A 70 -6.11 3.98 3.42
C LEU A 70 -4.76 4.23 2.70
N TYR A 71 -4.81 4.46 1.40
CA TYR A 71 -3.59 4.60 0.56
C TYR A 71 -2.72 5.81 0.93
N GLU A 72 -3.30 6.81 1.59
CA GLU A 72 -2.62 8.02 2.06
C GLU A 72 -1.69 7.73 3.24
N VAL A 73 -2.05 6.77 4.11
CA VAL A 73 -1.22 6.33 5.23
C VAL A 73 -0.21 5.30 4.73
N LYS A 74 1.06 5.66 4.62
CA LYS A 74 2.10 4.77 4.06
C LYS A 74 2.61 3.73 5.06
N VAL A 75 2.72 4.10 6.32
CA VAL A 75 3.13 3.20 7.40
C VAL A 75 1.92 2.91 8.30
N LYS A 76 1.40 1.69 8.23
CA LYS A 76 0.14 1.26 8.84
C LYS A 76 0.30 0.89 10.32
N THR A 77 0.87 1.77 11.14
CA THR A 77 0.84 1.59 12.60
C THR A 77 -0.50 2.09 13.16
N LEU A 78 -0.87 1.60 14.34
CA LEU A 78 -2.08 2.07 15.04
C LEU A 78 -2.04 3.59 15.24
N GLU A 79 -0.88 4.10 15.64
CA GLU A 79 -0.65 5.51 15.91
C GLU A 79 -0.87 6.36 14.64
N ASN A 80 -0.23 5.99 13.54
CA ASN A 80 -0.33 6.72 12.28
C ASN A 80 -1.75 6.71 11.69
N VAL A 81 -2.46 5.61 11.83
CA VAL A 81 -3.85 5.49 11.35
C VAL A 81 -4.78 6.30 12.23
N ALA A 82 -4.62 6.25 13.56
CA ALA A 82 -5.42 7.04 14.50
C ALA A 82 -5.21 8.54 14.30
N GLU A 83 -3.97 8.99 14.09
CA GLU A 83 -3.65 10.39 13.79
C GLU A 83 -4.24 10.84 12.46
N TYR A 84 -4.07 10.05 11.40
CA TYR A 84 -4.63 10.35 10.07
C TYR A 84 -6.16 10.51 10.10
N LEU A 85 -6.85 9.68 10.88
CA LEU A 85 -8.31 9.74 11.05
C LEU A 85 -8.74 10.82 12.06
N GLY A 86 -7.81 11.52 12.70
CA GLY A 86 -8.09 12.57 13.66
C GLY A 86 -8.62 12.07 15.02
N ILE A 87 -8.36 10.80 15.35
CA ILE A 87 -8.83 10.14 16.58
C ILE A 87 -7.95 10.52 17.77
N MET A 88 -6.63 10.41 17.61
CA MET A 88 -5.65 10.72 18.64
C MET A 88 -4.33 11.14 17.99
N LYS A 89 -3.80 12.30 18.40
CA LYS A 89 -2.51 12.77 17.90
C LYS A 89 -1.36 12.01 18.54
N THR A 90 -0.30 11.79 17.79
CA THR A 90 0.90 11.11 18.28
C THR A 90 1.51 11.84 19.48
N GLU A 91 1.49 13.18 19.51
CA GLU A 91 1.99 14.01 20.62
C GLU A 91 1.21 13.86 21.94
N GLU A 92 -0.04 13.42 21.87
CA GLU A 92 -0.93 13.23 23.03
C GLU A 92 -0.80 11.84 23.66
N ARG A 93 -0.10 10.92 22.99
CA ARG A 93 0.03 9.52 23.41
C ARG A 93 1.11 9.31 24.46
N THR A 94 0.85 8.38 25.33
CA THR A 94 1.88 7.85 26.24
C THR A 94 2.90 7.06 25.40
N ILE A 95 4.17 7.44 25.49
CA ILE A 95 5.26 6.77 24.77
C ILE A 95 5.97 5.82 25.73
N ILE A 96 6.03 4.55 25.39
CA ILE A 96 6.81 3.54 26.13
C ILE A 96 7.87 2.92 25.24
N ASN A 97 8.94 2.43 25.84
CA ASN A 97 9.90 1.60 25.12
C ASN A 97 9.33 0.19 24.96
N LYS A 98 8.85 -0.12 23.73
CA LYS A 98 8.21 -1.41 23.41
C LYS A 98 9.15 -2.62 23.61
N LEU A 99 10.47 -2.42 23.61
CA LEU A 99 11.45 -3.49 23.87
C LEU A 99 11.58 -3.82 25.36
N LYS A 100 11.06 -2.95 26.22
CA LYS A 100 11.17 -3.05 27.68
C LYS A 100 9.84 -3.30 28.40
N ILE A 101 8.83 -3.80 27.69
CA ILE A 101 7.50 -4.04 28.25
C ILE A 101 7.55 -4.91 29.52
N ALA A 102 8.41 -5.93 29.54
CA ALA A 102 8.57 -6.77 30.74
C ALA A 102 9.09 -5.97 31.94
N GLU A 103 10.07 -5.07 31.74
CA GLU A 103 10.56 -4.19 32.81
C GLU A 103 9.48 -3.23 33.31
N TYR A 104 8.62 -2.71 32.41
CA TYR A 104 7.47 -1.89 32.78
C TYR A 104 6.47 -2.68 33.62
N TRP A 105 6.21 -3.94 33.23
CA TRP A 105 5.28 -4.80 33.95
C TRP A 105 5.75 -5.14 35.38
N ASP A 106 7.03 -5.45 35.56
CA ASP A 106 7.62 -5.86 36.83
C ASP A 106 7.81 -4.68 37.80
N ASN A 107 7.81 -3.43 37.31
CA ASN A 107 7.94 -2.23 38.13
C ASN A 107 6.56 -1.59 38.36
N GLU A 108 6.16 -1.41 39.64
CA GLU A 108 4.83 -0.94 40.01
C GLU A 108 4.49 0.45 39.46
N GLU A 109 5.44 1.38 39.46
CA GLU A 109 5.21 2.74 38.95
C GLU A 109 5.15 2.74 37.41
N LYS A 110 6.07 2.07 36.75
CA LYS A 110 6.08 1.93 35.28
C LYS A 110 4.88 1.12 34.76
N ARG A 111 4.35 0.21 35.55
CA ARG A 111 3.13 -0.54 35.20
C ARG A 111 1.93 0.36 35.00
N LYS A 112 1.80 1.44 35.77
CA LYS A 112 0.73 2.43 35.58
C LYS A 112 0.81 3.10 34.21
N GLU A 113 2.03 3.44 33.80
CA GLU A 113 2.29 4.02 32.46
C GLU A 113 1.97 3.01 31.36
N LEU A 114 2.38 1.75 31.53
CA LEU A 114 2.06 0.67 30.58
C LEU A 114 0.55 0.44 30.46
N LEU A 115 -0.20 0.47 31.58
CA LEU A 115 -1.65 0.34 31.56
C LEU A 115 -2.34 1.52 30.87
N LYS A 116 -1.83 2.75 31.07
CA LYS A 116 -2.30 3.93 30.35
C LYS A 116 -2.06 3.79 28.85
N TYR A 117 -0.86 3.39 28.45
CA TYR A 117 -0.53 3.11 27.05
C TYR A 117 -1.49 2.08 26.43
N ALA A 118 -1.74 0.96 27.12
CA ALA A 118 -2.66 -0.07 26.64
C ALA A 118 -4.11 0.42 26.52
N MET A 119 -4.55 1.31 27.42
CA MET A 119 -5.88 1.93 27.33
C MET A 119 -5.98 2.86 26.11
N GLU A 120 -4.97 3.69 25.88
CA GLU A 120 -4.92 4.60 24.72
C GLU A 120 -4.89 3.82 23.39
N ASP A 121 -4.23 2.66 23.36
CA ASP A 121 -4.26 1.75 22.19
C ASP A 121 -5.67 1.18 21.95
N ALA A 122 -6.37 0.78 23.03
CA ALA A 122 -7.75 0.29 22.94
C ALA A 122 -8.73 1.40 22.49
N GLU A 123 -8.60 2.61 23.04
CA GLU A 123 -9.43 3.78 22.66
C GLU A 123 -9.19 4.17 21.20
N SER A 124 -7.93 4.17 20.75
CA SER A 124 -7.60 4.43 19.35
C SER A 124 -8.17 3.36 18.43
N THR A 125 -8.09 2.10 18.84
CA THR A 125 -8.67 0.97 18.10
C THR A 125 -10.18 1.10 17.95
N LEU A 126 -10.87 1.48 19.04
CA LEU A 126 -12.32 1.73 19.01
C LEU A 126 -12.67 2.89 18.07
N GLY A 127 -11.95 4.01 18.15
CA GLY A 127 -12.16 5.15 17.26
C GLY A 127 -11.96 4.79 15.77
N ILE A 128 -10.93 3.98 15.45
CA ILE A 128 -10.75 3.47 14.09
C ILE A 128 -11.92 2.56 13.67
N ALA A 129 -12.45 1.75 14.59
CA ALA A 129 -13.60 0.89 14.31
C ALA A 129 -14.85 1.70 13.96
N GLU A 130 -15.11 2.80 14.66
CA GLU A 130 -16.24 3.69 14.37
C GLU A 130 -16.20 4.28 12.97
N GLU A 131 -15.00 4.56 12.44
CA GLU A 131 -14.80 5.01 11.06
C GLU A 131 -14.81 3.86 10.04
N ALA A 132 -14.28 2.68 10.42
CA ALA A 132 -14.13 1.52 9.53
C ALA A 132 -15.43 0.75 9.30
N LEU A 133 -16.25 0.56 10.34
CA LEU A 133 -17.43 -0.29 10.29
C LEU A 133 -18.47 0.17 9.26
N PRO A 134 -18.81 1.46 9.11
CA PRO A 134 -19.73 1.90 8.07
C PRO A 134 -19.24 1.54 6.65
N PHE A 135 -17.95 1.68 6.39
CA PHE A 135 -17.34 1.27 5.13
C PHE A 135 -17.40 -0.25 4.92
N ALA A 136 -17.02 -1.03 5.94
CA ALA A 136 -17.05 -2.49 5.90
C ALA A 136 -18.45 -3.04 5.65
N MET A 137 -19.48 -2.45 6.27
CA MET A 137 -20.89 -2.82 6.05
C MET A 137 -21.33 -2.55 4.61
N GLN A 138 -20.94 -1.42 4.01
CA GLN A 138 -21.24 -1.12 2.62
C GLN A 138 -20.52 -2.09 1.68
N LEU A 139 -19.25 -2.40 1.97
CA LEU A 139 -18.47 -3.34 1.19
C LEU A 139 -19.07 -4.76 1.26
N SER A 140 -19.46 -5.22 2.46
CA SER A 140 -20.15 -6.49 2.69
C SER A 140 -21.44 -6.59 1.86
N SER A 141 -22.25 -5.52 1.88
CA SER A 141 -23.50 -5.46 1.10
C SER A 141 -23.28 -5.54 -0.42
N ILE A 142 -22.21 -4.91 -0.94
CA ILE A 142 -21.90 -4.90 -2.38
C ILE A 142 -21.34 -6.26 -2.82
N VAL A 143 -20.44 -6.81 -2.01
CA VAL A 143 -19.70 -8.05 -2.34
C VAL A 143 -20.55 -9.30 -2.07
N GLY A 144 -21.32 -9.31 -0.99
CA GLY A 144 -22.08 -10.46 -0.52
C GLY A 144 -21.28 -11.40 0.40
N LEU A 145 -20.19 -10.91 1.00
CA LEU A 145 -19.45 -11.60 2.06
C LEU A 145 -19.91 -11.15 3.45
N PRO A 146 -19.87 -12.03 4.47
CA PRO A 146 -20.08 -11.64 5.86
C PRO A 146 -19.13 -10.54 6.32
N LEU A 147 -19.55 -9.75 7.32
CA LEU A 147 -18.83 -8.57 7.78
C LEU A 147 -17.41 -8.89 8.28
N ASP A 148 -17.24 -10.01 9.00
CA ASP A 148 -15.94 -10.46 9.53
C ASP A 148 -14.99 -11.00 8.43
N GLN A 149 -15.50 -11.31 7.25
CA GLN A 149 -14.71 -11.86 6.14
C GLN A 149 -14.37 -10.81 5.08
N VAL A 150 -15.21 -9.78 4.90
CA VAL A 150 -15.08 -8.88 3.77
C VAL A 150 -13.80 -8.04 3.79
N LEU A 151 -13.33 -7.61 4.97
CA LEU A 151 -12.05 -6.90 5.09
C LEU A 151 -10.86 -7.85 5.04
N ALA A 152 -10.96 -9.03 5.66
CA ALA A 152 -9.92 -10.05 5.67
C ALA A 152 -9.70 -10.68 4.29
N ALA A 153 -10.74 -10.78 3.46
CA ALA A 153 -10.63 -11.31 2.10
C ALA A 153 -9.77 -10.38 1.23
N ALA A 154 -8.73 -10.94 0.60
CA ALA A 154 -7.96 -10.19 -0.39
C ALA A 154 -8.89 -9.65 -1.50
N VAL A 155 -8.57 -8.47 -2.03
CA VAL A 155 -9.43 -7.73 -2.96
C VAL A 155 -9.87 -8.55 -4.19
N GLY A 156 -9.03 -9.46 -4.69
CA GLY A 156 -9.39 -10.37 -5.77
C GLY A 156 -10.54 -11.31 -5.41
N PHE A 157 -10.59 -11.81 -4.16
CA PHE A 157 -11.72 -12.62 -3.67
C PHE A 157 -13.00 -11.80 -3.53
N ARG A 158 -12.90 -10.54 -3.09
CA ARG A 158 -14.06 -9.64 -3.02
C ARG A 158 -14.68 -9.44 -4.41
N VAL A 159 -13.85 -9.21 -5.44
CA VAL A 159 -14.31 -9.12 -6.83
C VAL A 159 -14.93 -10.44 -7.29
N GLU A 160 -14.30 -11.57 -7.00
CA GLU A 160 -14.82 -12.89 -7.37
C GLU A 160 -16.21 -13.16 -6.77
N TRP A 161 -16.41 -12.87 -5.49
CA TRP A 161 -17.71 -13.00 -4.84
C TRP A 161 -18.76 -12.07 -5.45
N HIS A 162 -18.38 -10.85 -5.76
CA HIS A 162 -19.26 -9.90 -6.45
C HIS A 162 -19.69 -10.42 -7.83
N LEU A 163 -18.75 -10.96 -8.62
CA LEU A 163 -19.04 -11.56 -9.93
C LEU A 163 -19.86 -12.84 -9.82
N MET A 164 -19.60 -13.70 -8.83
CA MET A 164 -20.40 -14.90 -8.56
C MET A 164 -21.85 -14.55 -8.23
N ARG A 165 -22.07 -13.50 -7.45
CA ARG A 165 -23.42 -12.96 -7.18
C ARG A 165 -24.10 -12.48 -8.46
N HIS A 166 -23.38 -11.78 -9.35
CA HIS A 166 -23.90 -11.38 -10.65
C HIS A 166 -24.26 -12.58 -11.53
N ALA A 167 -23.37 -13.54 -11.67
CA ALA A 167 -23.61 -14.76 -12.43
C ALA A 167 -24.85 -15.50 -11.91
N TYR A 168 -24.97 -15.64 -10.59
CA TYR A 168 -26.15 -16.25 -9.97
C TYR A 168 -27.46 -15.53 -10.32
N LEU A 169 -27.47 -14.19 -10.22
CA LEU A 169 -28.66 -13.38 -10.55
C LEU A 169 -29.01 -13.39 -12.04
N ASP A 170 -28.02 -13.56 -12.91
CA ASP A 170 -28.19 -13.68 -14.36
C ASP A 170 -28.51 -15.14 -14.79
N GLY A 171 -28.57 -16.09 -13.85
CA GLY A 171 -28.81 -17.52 -14.12
C GLY A 171 -27.62 -18.26 -14.73
N GLU A 172 -26.42 -17.70 -14.62
CA GLU A 172 -25.18 -18.27 -15.17
C GLU A 172 -24.42 -19.09 -14.11
N LEU A 173 -23.77 -20.16 -14.55
CA LEU A 173 -22.90 -20.96 -13.69
C LEU A 173 -21.50 -20.32 -13.58
N ALA A 174 -21.01 -20.17 -12.35
CA ALA A 174 -19.64 -19.75 -12.13
C ALA A 174 -18.65 -20.88 -12.53
N PRO A 175 -17.60 -20.59 -13.32
CA PRO A 175 -16.61 -21.59 -13.70
C PRO A 175 -15.83 -22.09 -12.48
N ASN A 176 -15.36 -23.33 -12.55
CA ASN A 176 -14.45 -23.88 -11.55
C ASN A 176 -13.08 -23.20 -11.59
N ARG A 177 -12.39 -23.17 -10.46
CA ARG A 177 -10.98 -22.78 -10.43
C ARG A 177 -10.13 -23.82 -11.10
N VAL A 178 -9.15 -23.34 -11.89
CA VAL A 178 -8.21 -24.18 -12.62
C VAL A 178 -6.80 -23.72 -12.26
N GLU A 179 -5.91 -24.66 -12.01
CA GLU A 179 -4.48 -24.37 -11.85
C GLU A 179 -3.90 -23.93 -13.20
N ARG A 180 -3.18 -22.81 -13.19
CA ARG A 180 -2.56 -22.23 -14.38
C ARG A 180 -1.12 -21.85 -14.11
N LYS A 181 -0.26 -22.03 -15.09
CA LYS A 181 1.12 -21.51 -15.03
C LYS A 181 1.10 -20.00 -15.25
N HIS A 182 1.83 -19.28 -14.41
CA HIS A 182 2.00 -17.83 -14.59
C HIS A 182 2.81 -17.56 -15.86
N THR A 183 2.23 -16.80 -16.76
CA THR A 183 2.91 -16.29 -17.96
C THR A 183 2.82 -14.77 -17.92
N PRO A 184 3.95 -14.05 -17.81
CA PRO A 184 3.93 -12.60 -17.73
C PRO A 184 3.42 -11.98 -19.03
N TYR A 185 2.76 -10.83 -18.91
CA TYR A 185 2.32 -10.01 -20.04
C TYR A 185 2.70 -8.55 -19.81
N LYS A 186 2.65 -7.75 -20.88
CA LYS A 186 3.02 -6.34 -20.84
C LYS A 186 1.96 -5.53 -20.10
N GLY A 187 2.34 -4.91 -18.98
CA GLY A 187 1.48 -4.05 -18.15
C GLY A 187 1.22 -2.66 -18.73
N GLY A 188 0.81 -1.73 -17.89
CA GLY A 188 0.59 -0.33 -18.24
C GLY A 188 1.83 0.40 -18.74
N LEU A 189 1.62 1.55 -19.39
CA LEU A 189 2.72 2.40 -19.84
C LEU A 189 3.28 3.19 -18.66
N VAL A 190 4.58 3.05 -18.41
CA VAL A 190 5.31 3.89 -17.46
C VAL A 190 6.47 4.56 -18.19
N LEU A 191 6.43 5.89 -18.26
CA LEU A 191 7.51 6.65 -18.90
C LEU A 191 8.79 6.58 -18.05
N LYS A 192 9.94 6.84 -18.70
CA LYS A 192 11.16 7.14 -17.95
C LYS A 192 11.01 8.55 -17.38
N PRO A 193 11.17 8.76 -16.06
CA PRO A 193 11.06 10.08 -15.48
C PRO A 193 12.20 11.00 -15.96
N LYS A 194 11.91 12.29 -16.04
CA LYS A 194 12.96 13.31 -16.17
C LYS A 194 13.51 13.57 -14.76
N MET A 195 14.70 13.04 -14.48
CA MET A 195 15.36 13.16 -13.17
C MET A 195 15.54 14.63 -12.75
N GLY A 196 15.47 14.88 -11.46
CA GLY A 196 15.67 16.20 -10.85
C GLY A 196 14.39 16.82 -10.29
N ILE A 197 14.48 18.09 -9.93
CA ILE A 197 13.35 18.89 -9.39
C ILE A 197 12.59 19.55 -10.54
N HIS A 198 11.27 19.41 -10.49
CA HIS A 198 10.35 20.13 -11.37
C HIS A 198 9.39 20.96 -10.54
N GLU A 199 9.20 22.23 -10.90
CA GLU A 199 8.32 23.16 -10.21
C GLU A 199 6.96 23.26 -10.92
N ASN A 200 5.90 23.49 -10.11
CA ASN A 200 4.54 23.68 -10.60
C ASN A 200 4.10 22.56 -11.53
N VAL A 201 3.93 21.36 -10.99
CA VAL A 201 3.56 20.17 -11.74
C VAL A 201 2.14 19.75 -11.35
N ILE A 202 1.25 19.68 -12.34
CA ILE A 202 -0.08 19.13 -12.18
C ILE A 202 -0.10 17.65 -12.58
N VAL A 203 -0.75 16.85 -11.76
CA VAL A 203 -1.00 15.44 -12.03
C VAL A 203 -2.44 15.28 -12.48
N TYR A 204 -2.63 14.71 -13.64
CA TYR A 204 -3.91 14.29 -14.15
C TYR A 204 -4.07 12.78 -14.01
N ASP A 205 -5.24 12.35 -13.54
CA ASP A 205 -5.59 10.95 -13.42
C ASP A 205 -6.90 10.65 -14.16
N PHE A 206 -6.97 9.47 -14.80
CA PHE A 206 -8.21 9.00 -15.41
C PHE A 206 -9.11 8.37 -14.37
N SER A 207 -10.35 8.84 -14.31
CA SER A 207 -11.37 8.26 -13.44
C SER A 207 -11.64 6.81 -13.84
N SER A 208 -11.14 5.83 -13.06
CA SER A 208 -11.36 4.39 -13.30
C SER A 208 -11.02 3.96 -14.73
N LEU A 209 -9.78 4.23 -15.20
CA LEU A 209 -9.34 3.99 -16.59
C LEU A 209 -9.66 2.56 -17.04
N TYR A 210 -9.13 1.55 -16.39
CA TYR A 210 -9.31 0.16 -16.81
C TYR A 210 -10.77 -0.31 -16.77
N PRO A 211 -11.57 -0.04 -15.71
CA PRO A 211 -13.01 -0.31 -15.73
C PRO A 211 -13.74 0.31 -16.93
N ASN A 212 -13.47 1.58 -17.23
CA ASN A 212 -14.08 2.26 -18.38
C ASN A 212 -13.67 1.66 -19.72
N LEU A 213 -12.41 1.27 -19.89
CA LEU A 213 -11.94 0.57 -21.09
C LEU A 213 -12.61 -0.82 -21.24
N MET A 214 -12.75 -1.57 -20.15
CA MET A 214 -13.43 -2.87 -20.15
C MET A 214 -14.91 -2.72 -20.55
N ILE A 215 -15.60 -1.69 -20.07
CA ILE A 215 -16.99 -1.39 -20.47
C ILE A 215 -17.04 -0.98 -21.94
N ARG A 216 -16.18 -0.05 -22.38
CA ARG A 216 -16.19 0.53 -23.71
C ARG A 216 -15.96 -0.51 -24.80
N TYR A 217 -14.96 -1.34 -24.63
CA TYR A 217 -14.54 -2.35 -25.60
C TYR A 217 -15.10 -3.74 -25.31
N ASN A 218 -16.06 -3.83 -24.38
CA ASN A 218 -16.71 -5.09 -23.99
C ASN A 218 -15.71 -6.22 -23.67
N ILE A 219 -14.66 -5.89 -22.92
CA ILE A 219 -13.56 -6.81 -22.61
C ILE A 219 -14.01 -7.76 -21.50
N SER A 220 -14.29 -8.99 -21.85
CA SER A 220 -14.77 -10.02 -20.91
C SER A 220 -14.44 -11.42 -21.46
N PRO A 221 -14.29 -12.45 -20.61
CA PRO A 221 -14.05 -13.80 -21.07
C PRO A 221 -15.11 -14.35 -22.03
N ASP A 222 -16.37 -14.00 -21.77
CA ASP A 222 -17.56 -14.46 -22.55
C ASP A 222 -17.77 -13.69 -23.86
N THR A 223 -17.00 -12.64 -24.11
CA THR A 223 -17.01 -11.87 -25.37
C THR A 223 -15.72 -12.03 -26.19
N TYR A 224 -14.75 -12.74 -25.67
CA TYR A 224 -13.50 -13.00 -26.36
C TYR A 224 -13.72 -13.90 -27.58
N VAL A 225 -13.18 -13.49 -28.72
CA VAL A 225 -13.24 -14.24 -29.99
C VAL A 225 -11.85 -14.86 -30.24
N PRO A 226 -11.72 -16.19 -30.20
CA PRO A 226 -10.48 -16.89 -30.53
C PRO A 226 -9.99 -16.57 -31.95
N PRO A 227 -8.67 -16.68 -32.22
CA PRO A 227 -8.10 -16.33 -33.53
C PRO A 227 -8.65 -17.13 -34.73
N ASP A 228 -9.06 -18.37 -34.47
CA ASP A 228 -9.60 -19.33 -35.43
C ASP A 228 -11.10 -19.20 -35.70
N GLU A 229 -11.79 -18.35 -34.92
CA GLU A 229 -13.23 -18.10 -35.10
C GLU A 229 -13.46 -16.99 -36.14
N ASP A 230 -14.30 -17.26 -37.13
CA ASP A 230 -14.63 -16.31 -38.18
C ASP A 230 -15.79 -15.43 -37.77
N VAL A 231 -15.50 -14.16 -37.43
CA VAL A 231 -16.47 -13.17 -37.04
C VAL A 231 -16.24 -11.90 -37.86
N PRO A 232 -17.31 -11.26 -38.41
CA PRO A 232 -17.18 -10.04 -39.19
C PRO A 232 -16.42 -8.93 -38.45
N PRO A 233 -15.47 -8.23 -39.09
CA PRO A 233 -14.68 -7.17 -38.44
C PRO A 233 -15.52 -6.05 -37.79
N GLU A 234 -16.69 -5.76 -38.33
CA GLU A 234 -17.62 -4.76 -37.81
C GLU A 234 -18.29 -5.17 -36.49
N GLU A 235 -18.30 -6.45 -36.17
CA GLU A 235 -18.93 -7.00 -34.94
C GLU A 235 -17.93 -7.08 -33.76
N VAL A 236 -16.65 -6.81 -33.99
CA VAL A 236 -15.61 -6.93 -32.98
C VAL A 236 -14.88 -5.61 -32.72
N TYR A 237 -14.39 -5.46 -31.49
CA TYR A 237 -13.29 -4.55 -31.15
C TYR A 237 -11.99 -5.31 -31.22
N VAL A 238 -10.94 -4.69 -31.81
CA VAL A 238 -9.60 -5.28 -31.93
C VAL A 238 -8.64 -4.52 -31.03
N ALA A 239 -8.05 -5.19 -30.05
CA ALA A 239 -7.12 -4.57 -29.12
C ALA A 239 -5.80 -4.19 -29.81
N PRO A 240 -5.28 -2.95 -29.61
CA PRO A 240 -4.02 -2.52 -30.20
C PRO A 240 -2.85 -3.37 -29.68
N GLU A 241 -1.78 -3.45 -30.44
CA GLU A 241 -0.54 -4.19 -30.15
C GLU A 241 -0.71 -5.73 -30.07
N VAL A 242 -1.81 -6.23 -29.49
CA VAL A 242 -2.01 -7.67 -29.20
C VAL A 242 -3.05 -8.35 -30.11
N ASN A 243 -3.85 -7.59 -30.86
CA ASN A 243 -4.84 -8.05 -31.82
C ASN A 243 -5.93 -9.01 -31.28
N HIS A 244 -6.12 -9.03 -29.94
CA HIS A 244 -7.24 -9.77 -29.35
C HIS A 244 -8.57 -9.13 -29.74
N ARG A 245 -9.55 -9.98 -30.05
CA ARG A 245 -10.88 -9.56 -30.52
C ARG A 245 -11.93 -9.81 -29.45
N PHE A 246 -12.85 -8.85 -29.32
CA PHE A 246 -13.99 -8.94 -28.39
C PHE A 246 -15.27 -8.52 -29.11
N LEU A 247 -16.32 -9.30 -28.97
CA LEU A 247 -17.64 -8.98 -29.53
C LEU A 247 -18.16 -7.63 -29.03
N LYS A 248 -18.74 -6.84 -29.90
CA LYS A 248 -19.40 -5.58 -29.53
C LYS A 248 -20.70 -5.82 -28.75
N SER A 249 -21.37 -6.93 -29.04
CA SER A 249 -22.65 -7.33 -28.44
C SER A 249 -22.74 -8.86 -28.42
N PRO A 250 -23.45 -9.46 -27.43
CA PRO A 250 -24.08 -8.85 -26.26
C PRO A 250 -23.07 -8.35 -25.22
N PRO A 251 -23.50 -7.57 -24.19
CA PRO A 251 -22.61 -7.14 -23.11
C PRO A 251 -22.13 -8.31 -22.29
N GLY A 252 -20.80 -8.45 -22.13
CA GLY A 252 -20.18 -9.50 -21.32
C GLY A 252 -20.32 -9.28 -19.82
N LEU A 253 -19.97 -10.30 -19.03
CA LEU A 253 -20.10 -10.29 -17.56
C LEU A 253 -19.42 -9.09 -16.91
N TYR A 254 -18.16 -8.79 -17.27
CA TYR A 254 -17.45 -7.67 -16.69
C TYR A 254 -18.09 -6.34 -17.06
N LYS A 255 -18.54 -6.17 -18.29
CA LYS A 255 -19.27 -4.95 -18.71
C LYS A 255 -20.56 -4.78 -17.94
N ARG A 256 -21.36 -5.83 -17.77
CA ARG A 256 -22.62 -5.78 -17.00
C ARG A 256 -22.36 -5.39 -15.53
N ALA A 257 -21.43 -6.08 -14.88
CA ALA A 257 -21.09 -5.81 -13.48
C ALA A 257 -20.52 -4.41 -13.26
N LEU A 258 -19.52 -4.02 -14.06
CA LEU A 258 -18.87 -2.71 -13.96
C LEU A 258 -19.81 -1.55 -14.28
N THR A 259 -20.68 -1.70 -15.30
CA THR A 259 -21.66 -0.67 -15.65
C THR A 259 -22.63 -0.41 -14.48
N LYS A 260 -23.13 -1.47 -13.82
CA LYS A 260 -23.99 -1.32 -12.64
C LYS A 260 -23.27 -0.59 -11.51
N LEU A 261 -22.00 -0.96 -11.24
CA LEU A 261 -21.20 -0.33 -10.18
C LEU A 261 -20.93 1.15 -10.47
N LEU A 262 -20.42 1.48 -11.66
CA LEU A 262 -20.06 2.87 -11.99
C LEU A 262 -21.29 3.78 -12.09
N LYS A 263 -22.42 3.27 -12.62
CA LYS A 263 -23.68 4.01 -12.65
C LYS A 263 -24.20 4.29 -11.22
N ALA A 264 -24.24 3.28 -10.36
CA ALA A 264 -24.66 3.47 -8.97
C ALA A 264 -23.75 4.46 -8.24
N ARG A 265 -22.44 4.42 -8.48
CA ARG A 265 -21.49 5.37 -7.91
C ARG A 265 -21.76 6.80 -8.36
N GLU A 266 -22.02 7.01 -9.65
CA GLU A 266 -22.30 8.35 -10.17
C GLU A 266 -23.62 8.91 -9.59
N GLU A 267 -24.69 8.12 -9.52
CA GLU A 267 -25.96 8.49 -8.90
C GLU A 267 -25.76 8.90 -7.43
N ILE A 268 -24.98 8.13 -6.66
CA ILE A 268 -24.64 8.45 -5.28
C ILE A 268 -23.90 9.78 -5.19
N ARG A 269 -22.89 10.00 -6.03
CA ARG A 269 -22.10 11.24 -6.03
C ARG A 269 -22.94 12.46 -6.41
N GLN A 270 -23.89 12.33 -7.31
CA GLN A 270 -24.83 13.42 -7.64
C GLN A 270 -25.72 13.74 -6.43
N LYS A 271 -26.24 12.71 -5.73
CA LYS A 271 -27.04 12.90 -4.52
C LYS A 271 -26.23 13.59 -3.42
N MET A 272 -24.99 13.19 -3.21
CA MET A 272 -24.09 13.78 -2.19
C MET A 272 -23.86 15.28 -2.39
N LYS A 273 -23.86 15.78 -3.63
CA LYS A 273 -23.70 17.23 -3.90
C LYS A 273 -24.80 18.10 -3.28
N GLN A 274 -25.94 17.51 -2.94
CA GLN A 274 -27.10 18.20 -2.38
C GLN A 274 -27.19 18.08 -0.85
N LEU A 275 -26.27 17.35 -0.22
CA LEU A 275 -26.27 17.05 1.21
C LEU A 275 -25.19 17.82 1.97
N ASP A 276 -25.44 18.11 3.26
CA ASP A 276 -24.41 18.62 4.16
C ASP A 276 -23.34 17.52 4.37
N PRO A 277 -22.06 17.79 4.10
CA PRO A 277 -20.96 16.82 4.32
C PRO A 277 -20.86 16.27 5.75
N ARG A 278 -21.42 16.97 6.73
CA ARG A 278 -21.45 16.53 8.13
C ARG A 278 -22.62 15.63 8.47
N SER A 279 -23.62 15.52 7.59
CA SER A 279 -24.80 14.70 7.83
C SER A 279 -24.47 13.20 7.83
N LEU A 280 -25.21 12.43 8.58
CA LEU A 280 -25.09 10.96 8.60
C LEU A 280 -25.36 10.37 7.19
N GLU A 281 -26.34 10.91 6.47
CA GLU A 281 -26.67 10.44 5.12
C GLU A 281 -25.49 10.63 4.17
N TYR A 282 -24.84 11.80 4.19
CA TYR A 282 -23.63 12.04 3.39
C TYR A 282 -22.54 11.04 3.71
N LYS A 283 -22.23 10.81 4.99
CA LYS A 283 -21.20 9.86 5.45
C LYS A 283 -21.50 8.43 4.99
N LEU A 284 -22.74 7.97 5.08
CA LEU A 284 -23.14 6.64 4.61
C LEU A 284 -23.01 6.51 3.10
N LEU A 285 -23.40 7.51 2.34
CA LEU A 285 -23.27 7.53 0.88
C LEU A 285 -21.80 7.60 0.45
N ASP A 286 -20.97 8.36 1.16
CA ASP A 286 -19.54 8.43 0.89
C ASP A 286 -18.87 7.05 1.11
N ASN A 287 -19.17 6.39 2.21
CA ASN A 287 -18.68 5.03 2.45
C ASN A 287 -19.11 4.05 1.34
N ARG A 288 -20.36 4.17 0.87
CA ARG A 288 -20.88 3.32 -0.21
C ARG A 288 -20.18 3.59 -1.55
N GLN A 289 -20.00 4.85 -1.94
CA GLN A 289 -19.31 5.18 -3.20
C GLN A 289 -17.82 4.80 -3.15
N ARG A 290 -17.17 4.88 -1.98
CA ARG A 290 -15.79 4.42 -1.77
C ARG A 290 -15.70 2.90 -1.92
N ALA A 291 -16.60 2.14 -1.31
CA ALA A 291 -16.66 0.69 -1.44
C ALA A 291 -16.86 0.24 -2.89
N ILE A 292 -17.76 0.91 -3.64
CA ILE A 292 -17.95 0.68 -5.08
C ILE A 292 -16.66 0.95 -5.85
N LYS A 293 -15.96 2.06 -5.55
CA LYS A 293 -14.68 2.42 -6.20
C LYS A 293 -13.63 1.33 -6.01
N VAL A 294 -13.53 0.77 -4.80
CA VAL A 294 -12.57 -0.32 -4.49
C VAL A 294 -12.85 -1.54 -5.39
N ILE A 295 -14.08 -2.02 -5.45
CA ILE A 295 -14.43 -3.21 -6.24
C ILE A 295 -14.26 -2.95 -7.74
N ALA A 296 -14.73 -1.80 -8.25
CA ALA A 296 -14.62 -1.48 -9.67
C ALA A 296 -13.14 -1.41 -10.12
N ASN A 297 -12.29 -0.71 -9.38
CA ASN A 297 -10.88 -0.57 -9.73
C ASN A 297 -10.11 -1.90 -9.59
N ALA A 298 -10.51 -2.77 -8.68
CA ALA A 298 -9.89 -4.06 -8.48
C ALA A 298 -10.27 -5.10 -9.55
N THR A 299 -11.31 -4.86 -10.34
CA THR A 299 -11.82 -5.83 -11.33
C THR A 299 -10.78 -6.16 -12.39
N TYR A 300 -9.99 -5.17 -12.85
CA TYR A 300 -8.88 -5.43 -13.77
C TYR A 300 -7.80 -6.33 -13.13
N GLY A 301 -7.39 -6.02 -11.90
CA GLY A 301 -6.41 -6.87 -11.17
C GLY A 301 -6.88 -8.30 -11.01
N TYR A 302 -8.16 -8.48 -10.72
CA TYR A 302 -8.80 -9.79 -10.69
C TYR A 302 -8.77 -10.48 -12.06
N ALA A 303 -9.11 -9.79 -13.12
CA ALA A 303 -9.09 -10.33 -14.48
C ALA A 303 -7.69 -10.79 -14.94
N GLY A 304 -6.63 -10.22 -14.38
CA GLY A 304 -5.24 -10.59 -14.59
C GLY A 304 -4.69 -11.64 -13.61
N TRP A 305 -5.45 -12.04 -12.61
CA TRP A 305 -5.02 -13.02 -11.61
C TRP A 305 -5.27 -14.46 -12.08
N ILE A 306 -4.20 -15.24 -12.22
CA ILE A 306 -4.24 -16.62 -12.71
C ILE A 306 -5.12 -17.56 -11.87
N GLY A 307 -5.35 -17.27 -10.59
CA GLY A 307 -6.24 -18.00 -9.70
C GLY A 307 -7.72 -17.62 -9.81
N ALA A 308 -8.05 -16.59 -10.61
CA ALA A 308 -9.43 -16.15 -10.79
C ALA A 308 -10.26 -17.16 -11.61
N ARG A 309 -11.54 -17.34 -11.24
CA ARG A 309 -12.46 -18.22 -11.97
C ARG A 309 -12.66 -17.75 -13.41
N TRP A 310 -12.85 -16.45 -13.61
CA TRP A 310 -13.05 -15.82 -14.93
C TRP A 310 -11.75 -15.25 -15.52
N TYR A 311 -10.63 -15.94 -15.34
CA TYR A 311 -9.37 -15.54 -15.94
C TYR A 311 -9.22 -16.08 -17.36
N ILE A 312 -8.94 -15.16 -18.28
CA ILE A 312 -8.26 -15.49 -19.54
C ILE A 312 -7.21 -14.42 -19.83
N ARG A 313 -6.03 -14.83 -20.26
CA ARG A 313 -4.91 -13.92 -20.55
C ARG A 313 -5.26 -12.81 -21.55
N PRO A 314 -5.98 -13.06 -22.66
CA PRO A 314 -6.39 -12.03 -23.60
C PRO A 314 -7.12 -10.84 -22.98
N VAL A 315 -7.93 -11.03 -21.94
CA VAL A 315 -8.65 -9.95 -21.24
C VAL A 315 -7.66 -9.00 -20.56
N ALA A 316 -6.67 -9.54 -19.84
CA ALA A 316 -5.67 -8.74 -19.16
C ALA A 316 -4.74 -8.02 -20.15
N GLU A 317 -4.29 -8.69 -21.19
CA GLU A 317 -3.43 -8.13 -22.24
C GLU A 317 -4.13 -7.01 -23.02
N ALA A 318 -5.38 -7.22 -23.41
CA ALA A 318 -6.17 -6.22 -24.13
C ALA A 318 -6.44 -4.97 -23.30
N THR A 319 -6.82 -5.15 -22.03
CA THR A 319 -7.09 -4.02 -21.12
C THR A 319 -5.86 -3.12 -20.97
N THR A 320 -4.66 -3.71 -20.76
CA THR A 320 -3.43 -2.93 -20.66
C THR A 320 -2.98 -2.34 -21.99
N ALA A 321 -3.24 -3.01 -23.12
CA ALA A 321 -2.92 -2.50 -24.45
C ALA A 321 -3.74 -1.23 -24.77
N TRP A 322 -5.05 -1.25 -24.55
CA TRP A 322 -5.89 -0.05 -24.68
C TRP A 322 -5.51 1.05 -23.67
N GLY A 323 -5.13 0.67 -22.45
CA GLY A 323 -4.61 1.63 -21.46
C GLY A 323 -3.34 2.32 -21.95
N ARG A 324 -2.37 1.57 -22.49
CA ARG A 324 -1.15 2.14 -23.07
C ARG A 324 -1.45 3.07 -24.24
N GLU A 325 -2.37 2.68 -25.12
CA GLU A 325 -2.79 3.53 -26.24
C GLU A 325 -3.44 4.84 -25.74
N THR A 326 -4.32 4.74 -24.75
CA THR A 326 -4.96 5.91 -24.13
C THR A 326 -3.94 6.90 -23.58
N ILE A 327 -2.95 6.42 -22.79
CA ILE A 327 -1.90 7.29 -22.25
C ILE A 327 -1.03 7.89 -23.35
N LYS A 328 -0.66 7.14 -24.39
CA LYS A 328 0.10 7.66 -25.54
C LYS A 328 -0.67 8.80 -26.23
N LYS A 329 -1.95 8.61 -26.53
CA LYS A 329 -2.80 9.64 -27.14
C LYS A 329 -2.96 10.88 -26.24
N THR A 330 -3.08 10.67 -24.92
CA THR A 330 -3.14 11.77 -23.94
C THR A 330 -1.86 12.60 -23.96
N ILE A 331 -0.69 11.96 -24.03
CA ILE A 331 0.60 12.62 -24.15
C ILE A 331 0.72 13.40 -25.48
N GLU A 332 0.22 12.83 -26.57
CA GLU A 332 0.18 13.50 -27.88
C GLU A 332 -0.69 14.75 -27.86
N ILE A 333 -1.87 14.68 -27.21
CA ILE A 333 -2.75 15.84 -27.02
C ILE A 333 -2.04 16.92 -26.19
N ALA A 334 -1.38 16.56 -25.09
CA ALA A 334 -0.62 17.51 -24.28
C ALA A 334 0.49 18.20 -25.13
N LYS A 335 1.23 17.45 -25.93
CA LYS A 335 2.29 17.97 -26.80
C LYS A 335 1.72 18.88 -27.90
N LYS A 336 0.60 18.55 -28.52
CA LYS A 336 -0.08 19.40 -29.53
C LYS A 336 -0.47 20.76 -28.96
N LEU A 337 -0.83 20.81 -27.67
CA LEU A 337 -1.13 22.06 -26.96
C LEU A 337 0.12 22.79 -26.42
N GLY A 338 1.31 22.25 -26.70
CA GLY A 338 2.57 22.81 -26.21
C GLY A 338 2.77 22.67 -24.69
N LEU A 339 2.10 21.69 -24.06
CA LEU A 339 2.32 21.34 -22.64
C LEU A 339 3.57 20.46 -22.51
N THR A 340 4.37 20.74 -21.48
CA THR A 340 5.53 19.91 -21.14
C THR A 340 5.11 18.71 -20.33
N VAL A 341 5.31 17.51 -20.89
CA VAL A 341 5.12 16.23 -20.19
C VAL A 341 6.37 15.90 -19.40
N ILE A 342 6.23 15.71 -18.09
CA ILE A 342 7.33 15.41 -17.17
C ILE A 342 7.42 13.91 -16.91
N TYR A 343 6.27 13.28 -16.66
CA TYR A 343 6.19 11.84 -16.34
C TYR A 343 4.80 11.30 -16.69
N GLY A 344 4.66 9.99 -16.74
CA GLY A 344 3.39 9.29 -16.91
C GLY A 344 3.49 7.88 -16.35
N ASP A 345 2.45 7.45 -15.64
CA ASP A 345 2.39 6.16 -14.98
C ASP A 345 0.98 5.57 -15.09
N THR A 346 0.87 4.52 -15.84
CA THR A 346 -0.31 3.63 -15.98
C THR A 346 -1.61 4.34 -16.37
N ASP A 347 -2.12 5.22 -15.54
CA ASP A 347 -3.40 5.94 -15.62
C ASP A 347 -3.27 7.44 -15.35
N SER A 348 -2.03 7.91 -15.12
CA SER A 348 -1.77 9.32 -14.81
C SER A 348 -0.71 9.95 -15.71
N VAL A 349 -0.81 11.27 -15.88
CA VAL A 349 0.19 12.10 -16.58
C VAL A 349 0.55 13.32 -15.77
N PHE A 350 1.85 13.61 -15.69
CA PHE A 350 2.43 14.74 -14.98
C PHE A 350 2.83 15.81 -15.98
N LEU A 351 2.20 16.96 -15.90
CA LEU A 351 2.40 18.06 -16.82
C LEU A 351 2.91 19.29 -16.08
N LYS A 352 3.70 20.12 -16.75
CA LYS A 352 3.96 21.48 -16.27
C LYS A 352 2.62 22.23 -16.15
N TYR A 353 2.36 22.83 -15.00
CA TYR A 353 1.11 23.54 -14.76
C TYR A 353 1.13 24.88 -15.50
N GLU A 354 0.30 25.00 -16.53
CA GLU A 354 0.07 26.18 -17.36
C GLU A 354 -1.43 26.44 -17.45
N PRO A 355 -2.00 27.32 -16.57
CA PRO A 355 -3.46 27.48 -16.44
C PRO A 355 -4.21 27.71 -17.75
N ASP A 356 -3.66 28.51 -18.66
CA ASP A 356 -4.28 28.87 -19.93
C ASP A 356 -4.47 27.68 -20.90
N LYS A 357 -3.68 26.62 -20.73
CA LYS A 357 -3.69 25.42 -21.57
C LYS A 357 -4.43 24.24 -20.95
N ILE A 358 -4.55 24.23 -19.63
CA ILE A 358 -5.08 23.10 -18.87
C ILE A 358 -6.54 22.82 -19.19
N GLU A 359 -7.38 23.84 -19.23
CA GLU A 359 -8.82 23.68 -19.58
C GLU A 359 -8.99 23.16 -21.02
N LYS A 360 -8.15 23.63 -21.95
CA LYS A 360 -8.17 23.13 -23.33
C LYS A 360 -7.73 21.67 -23.41
N PHE A 361 -6.74 21.30 -22.59
CA PHE A 361 -6.26 19.93 -22.51
C PHE A 361 -7.36 18.96 -22.04
N GLU A 362 -8.06 19.28 -20.94
CA GLU A 362 -9.16 18.47 -20.42
C GLU A 362 -10.25 18.26 -21.48
N LYS A 363 -10.71 19.37 -22.11
CA LYS A 363 -11.73 19.31 -23.16
C LYS A 363 -11.30 18.52 -24.39
N MET A 364 -10.03 18.59 -24.80
CA MET A 364 -9.52 17.80 -25.91
C MET A 364 -9.43 16.32 -25.59
N VAL A 365 -8.97 15.96 -24.38
CA VAL A 365 -8.91 14.56 -23.94
C VAL A 365 -10.32 13.97 -23.90
N GLU A 366 -11.29 14.66 -23.31
CA GLU A 366 -12.68 14.22 -23.26
C GLU A 366 -13.26 14.06 -24.68
N LYS A 367 -13.04 15.03 -25.56
CA LYS A 367 -13.55 15.00 -26.94
C LYS A 367 -12.92 13.89 -27.79
N GLU A 368 -11.58 13.73 -27.74
CA GLU A 368 -10.86 12.79 -28.62
C GLU A 368 -10.90 11.36 -28.08
N LEU A 369 -10.84 11.19 -26.76
CA LEU A 369 -10.76 9.85 -26.12
C LEU A 369 -12.10 9.40 -25.53
N GLY A 370 -13.05 10.31 -25.28
CA GLY A 370 -14.33 10.00 -24.62
C GLY A 370 -14.14 9.46 -23.20
N LEU A 371 -13.11 9.90 -22.51
CA LEU A 371 -12.76 9.50 -21.14
C LEU A 371 -12.59 10.75 -20.28
N ASP A 372 -13.07 10.66 -19.05
CA ASP A 372 -12.98 11.73 -18.07
C ASP A 372 -11.60 11.73 -17.41
N ILE A 373 -10.86 12.82 -17.57
CA ILE A 373 -9.57 13.06 -16.93
C ILE A 373 -9.69 14.25 -15.98
N LYS A 374 -9.13 14.12 -14.78
CA LYS A 374 -9.25 15.14 -13.73
C LYS A 374 -7.91 15.47 -13.09
N PRO A 375 -7.73 16.72 -12.65
CA PRO A 375 -6.64 17.05 -11.75
C PRO A 375 -6.74 16.20 -10.47
N ASP A 376 -5.70 15.45 -10.15
CA ASP A 376 -5.57 14.71 -8.90
C ASP A 376 -4.90 15.58 -7.83
N LYS A 377 -3.71 16.14 -8.18
CA LYS A 377 -2.94 16.99 -7.28
C LYS A 377 -2.04 17.96 -8.04
N ILE A 378 -1.61 19.02 -7.35
CA ILE A 378 -0.63 19.97 -7.85
C ILE A 378 0.54 20.00 -6.88
N TYR A 379 1.71 19.66 -7.38
CA TYR A 379 2.96 19.83 -6.65
C TYR A 379 3.53 21.21 -6.89
N GLU A 380 3.88 21.91 -5.83
CA GLU A 380 4.73 23.11 -5.90
C GLU A 380 6.10 22.73 -6.46
N ARG A 381 6.65 21.60 -5.96
CA ARG A 381 7.88 20.97 -6.43
C ARG A 381 7.77 19.46 -6.35
N VAL A 382 8.32 18.75 -7.33
CA VAL A 382 8.42 17.31 -7.31
C VAL A 382 9.82 16.88 -7.78
N PHE A 383 10.42 15.98 -7.05
CA PHE A 383 11.71 15.38 -7.38
C PHE A 383 11.50 13.97 -7.93
N PHE A 384 12.07 13.70 -9.09
CA PHE A 384 12.11 12.36 -9.67
C PHE A 384 13.52 11.79 -9.60
N THR A 385 13.63 10.52 -9.18
CA THR A 385 14.86 9.72 -9.33
C THR A 385 14.98 9.21 -10.77
N GLU A 386 16.10 8.54 -11.12
CA GLU A 386 16.19 7.82 -12.40
C GLU A 386 15.21 6.64 -12.52
N ALA A 387 14.82 6.07 -11.39
CA ALA A 387 13.97 4.89 -11.35
C ALA A 387 12.49 5.25 -11.53
N LYS A 388 11.80 4.46 -12.35
CA LYS A 388 10.34 4.54 -12.48
C LYS A 388 9.65 4.32 -11.14
N LYS A 389 8.55 5.03 -10.89
CA LYS A 389 7.72 4.91 -9.68
C LYS A 389 8.46 5.29 -8.37
N ARG A 390 9.49 6.15 -8.45
CA ARG A 390 10.24 6.65 -7.30
C ARG A 390 10.39 8.16 -7.37
N TYR A 391 9.56 8.85 -6.61
CA TYR A 391 9.55 10.32 -6.55
C TYR A 391 9.02 10.82 -5.21
N ALA A 392 9.26 12.10 -4.93
CA ALA A 392 8.65 12.82 -3.81
C ALA A 392 8.24 14.22 -4.26
N GLY A 393 7.07 14.67 -3.83
CA GLY A 393 6.51 15.97 -4.19
C GLY A 393 6.01 16.75 -2.99
N LEU A 394 6.26 18.07 -2.99
CA LEU A 394 5.73 19.02 -2.05
C LEU A 394 4.42 19.59 -2.57
N LEU A 395 3.34 19.34 -1.85
CA LEU A 395 2.02 19.87 -2.13
C LEU A 395 1.91 21.34 -1.67
N LYS A 396 0.94 22.08 -2.19
CA LYS A 396 0.71 23.49 -1.81
C LYS A 396 0.38 23.71 -0.33
N ASP A 397 -0.13 22.68 0.35
CA ASP A 397 -0.44 22.71 1.79
C ASP A 397 0.76 22.37 2.68
N GLY A 398 1.96 22.19 2.08
CA GLY A 398 3.20 21.89 2.79
C GLY A 398 3.43 20.40 3.09
N ARG A 399 2.47 19.52 2.79
CA ARG A 399 2.65 18.07 2.92
C ARG A 399 3.56 17.53 1.84
N ILE A 400 4.31 16.50 2.19
CA ILE A 400 5.18 15.76 1.26
C ILE A 400 4.52 14.43 0.92
N ASP A 401 4.35 14.18 -0.37
CA ASP A 401 3.92 12.90 -0.91
C ASP A 401 5.13 12.15 -1.47
N ALA A 402 5.42 10.95 -0.93
CA ALA A 402 6.54 10.12 -1.36
C ALA A 402 6.04 8.78 -1.92
N VAL A 403 6.58 8.38 -3.06
CA VAL A 403 6.20 7.16 -3.77
C VAL A 403 7.43 6.31 -4.06
N GLY A 404 7.38 5.04 -3.65
CA GLY A 404 8.38 4.02 -3.96
C GLY A 404 9.78 4.23 -3.37
N LEU A 405 9.97 5.25 -2.54
CA LEU A 405 11.22 5.54 -1.83
C LEU A 405 11.31 4.75 -0.52
N GLU A 406 12.50 4.66 0.05
CA GLU A 406 12.78 3.87 1.24
C GLU A 406 12.00 4.37 2.48
N VAL A 407 11.71 5.66 2.57
CA VAL A 407 10.92 6.27 3.66
C VAL A 407 9.54 5.62 3.84
N VAL A 408 8.94 5.11 2.77
CA VAL A 408 7.64 4.42 2.81
C VAL A 408 7.75 2.89 2.85
N ARG A 409 8.96 2.34 3.06
CA ARG A 409 9.24 0.90 3.06
C ARG A 409 9.57 0.40 4.47
N GLY A 410 8.84 -0.61 4.92
CA GLY A 410 9.03 -1.19 6.25
C GLY A 410 10.25 -2.11 6.42
N ASP A 411 11.03 -2.39 5.35
CA ASP A 411 12.19 -3.30 5.37
C ASP A 411 13.54 -2.57 5.50
N TRP A 412 13.51 -1.31 5.91
CA TRP A 412 14.69 -0.49 6.24
C TRP A 412 14.70 -0.12 7.72
N SER A 413 15.87 0.16 8.27
CA SER A 413 15.99 0.66 9.65
C SER A 413 15.27 2.02 9.77
N GLU A 414 14.77 2.32 10.97
CA GLU A 414 14.09 3.59 11.23
C GLU A 414 14.98 4.79 10.94
N ILE A 415 16.26 4.74 11.37
CA ILE A 415 17.22 5.80 11.10
C ILE A 415 17.40 6.07 9.60
N ALA A 416 17.40 5.04 8.73
CA ALA A 416 17.53 5.23 7.30
C ALA A 416 16.30 5.92 6.70
N ARG A 417 15.10 5.58 7.20
CA ARG A 417 13.84 6.21 6.78
C ARG A 417 13.76 7.66 7.21
N GLU A 418 14.11 7.96 8.46
CA GLU A 418 14.14 9.33 8.99
C GLU A 418 15.15 10.21 8.23
N VAL A 419 16.35 9.67 7.95
CA VAL A 419 17.34 10.38 7.15
C VAL A 419 16.81 10.71 5.76
N GLN A 420 16.19 9.75 5.08
CA GLN A 420 15.64 10.00 3.75
C GLN A 420 14.50 11.01 3.79
N GLU A 421 13.59 10.91 4.76
CA GLU A 421 12.49 11.84 4.95
C GLU A 421 13.00 13.28 5.14
N LYS A 422 13.99 13.47 6.02
CA LYS A 422 14.56 14.77 6.28
C LYS A 422 15.34 15.33 5.08
N VAL A 423 16.05 14.48 4.36
CA VAL A 423 16.71 14.86 3.10
C VAL A 423 15.68 15.33 2.07
N ILE A 424 14.57 14.61 1.90
CA ILE A 424 13.49 15.00 1.01
C ILE A 424 12.90 16.35 1.44
N GLU A 425 12.63 16.52 2.73
CA GLU A 425 12.08 17.77 3.28
C GLU A 425 13.00 18.96 2.98
N ILE A 426 14.28 18.86 3.30
CA ILE A 426 15.26 19.94 3.07
C ILE A 426 15.37 20.25 1.57
N VAL A 427 15.47 19.24 0.72
CA VAL A 427 15.59 19.42 -0.73
C VAL A 427 14.35 20.08 -1.32
N LEU A 428 13.14 19.65 -0.92
CA LEU A 428 11.90 20.17 -1.47
C LEU A 428 11.47 21.51 -0.87
N LYS A 429 11.62 21.71 0.44
CA LYS A 429 11.21 22.95 1.11
C LYS A 429 12.27 24.05 1.03
N GLU A 430 13.52 23.71 1.32
CA GLU A 430 14.61 24.69 1.42
C GLU A 430 15.44 24.85 0.12
N LYS A 431 15.24 23.95 -0.86
CA LYS A 431 16.02 23.92 -2.12
C LYS A 431 17.54 23.82 -1.89
N SER A 432 17.97 23.17 -0.82
CA SER A 432 19.36 23.10 -0.42
C SER A 432 19.90 21.66 -0.30
N PRO A 433 20.36 21.07 -1.40
CA PRO A 433 21.04 19.77 -1.35
C PRO A 433 22.27 19.77 -0.42
N GLU A 434 22.94 20.92 -0.27
CA GLU A 434 24.09 21.08 0.62
C GLU A 434 23.69 20.94 2.09
N LYS A 435 22.62 21.60 2.53
CA LYS A 435 22.09 21.43 3.89
C LYS A 435 21.67 19.97 4.14
N ALA A 436 21.05 19.33 3.14
CA ALA A 436 20.67 17.94 3.24
C ALA A 436 21.90 17.02 3.40
N ALA A 437 22.97 17.26 2.63
CA ALA A 437 24.23 16.52 2.75
C ALA A 437 24.90 16.75 4.12
N ASN A 438 24.88 18.00 4.65
CA ASN A 438 25.38 18.32 5.99
C ASN A 438 24.60 17.56 7.07
N TYR A 439 23.27 17.54 6.97
CA TYR A 439 22.42 16.76 7.88
C TYR A 439 22.80 15.28 7.89
N VAL A 440 23.01 14.67 6.72
CA VAL A 440 23.44 13.25 6.63
C VAL A 440 24.76 13.03 7.36
N ARG A 441 25.73 13.94 7.19
CA ARG A 441 27.03 13.86 7.90
C ARG A 441 26.88 13.97 9.41
N ASP A 442 26.01 14.86 9.87
CA ASP A 442 25.72 15.00 11.30
C ASP A 442 25.09 13.74 11.89
N VAL A 443 24.16 13.10 11.18
CA VAL A 443 23.58 11.83 11.63
C VAL A 443 24.62 10.71 11.66
N ILE A 444 25.50 10.62 10.65
CA ILE A 444 26.60 9.65 10.65
C ILE A 444 27.52 9.88 11.86
N LYS A 445 27.83 11.13 12.19
CA LYS A 445 28.62 11.48 13.38
C LYS A 445 27.91 11.06 14.66
N GLN A 446 26.62 11.40 14.82
CA GLN A 446 25.82 10.98 15.98
C GLN A 446 25.76 9.46 16.14
N LEU A 447 25.63 8.72 15.04
CA LEU A 447 25.66 7.27 15.07
C LEU A 447 27.01 6.73 15.54
N LYS A 448 28.13 7.28 15.07
CA LYS A 448 29.48 6.92 15.52
C LYS A 448 29.72 7.25 16.99
N GLU A 449 29.11 8.31 17.49
CA GLU A 449 29.15 8.74 18.90
C GLU A 449 28.10 8.02 19.78
N LYS A 450 27.37 7.02 19.23
CA LYS A 450 26.31 6.24 19.90
C LYS A 450 25.17 7.12 20.48
N LYS A 451 24.87 8.25 19.84
CA LYS A 451 23.79 9.17 20.24
C LYS A 451 22.45 8.85 19.57
N VAL A 452 22.46 8.01 18.52
CA VAL A 452 21.23 7.52 17.88
C VAL A 452 20.60 6.45 18.79
N PRO A 453 19.29 6.50 19.07
CA PRO A 453 18.61 5.46 19.84
C PRO A 453 18.78 4.07 19.23
N TYR A 454 19.00 3.05 20.08
CA TYR A 454 19.18 1.67 19.64
C TYR A 454 18.00 1.16 18.80
N GLU A 455 16.79 1.52 19.20
CA GLU A 455 15.53 1.12 18.57
C GLU A 455 15.47 1.54 17.09
N GLN A 456 16.07 2.68 16.74
CA GLN A 456 16.14 3.15 15.35
C GLN A 456 17.06 2.32 14.45
N LEU A 457 17.91 1.48 15.04
CA LEU A 457 18.80 0.57 14.30
C LEU A 457 18.14 -0.78 14.00
N VAL A 458 17.03 -1.11 14.65
CA VAL A 458 16.32 -2.38 14.46
C VAL A 458 15.65 -2.41 13.08
N ILE A 459 15.95 -3.48 12.34
CA ILE A 459 15.34 -3.74 11.03
C ILE A 459 14.25 -4.79 11.22
N TRP A 460 13.01 -4.44 10.86
CA TRP A 460 11.88 -5.35 10.99
C TRP A 460 11.54 -6.03 9.66
N LYS A 461 11.40 -7.35 9.67
CA LYS A 461 11.04 -8.13 8.48
C LYS A 461 10.02 -9.20 8.82
N THR A 462 8.98 -9.34 7.99
CA THR A 462 7.99 -10.40 8.14
C THR A 462 8.50 -11.71 7.56
N LEU A 463 8.28 -12.82 8.27
CA LEU A 463 8.48 -14.17 7.75
C LEU A 463 7.30 -14.53 6.86
N THR A 464 7.52 -14.63 5.56
CA THR A 464 6.47 -14.89 4.56
C THR A 464 6.26 -16.37 4.27
N ARG A 465 7.11 -17.25 4.82
CA ARG A 465 7.09 -18.71 4.67
C ARG A 465 7.82 -19.38 5.81
N LYS A 466 7.71 -20.69 5.93
CA LYS A 466 8.51 -21.47 6.91
C LYS A 466 10.00 -21.31 6.65
N LEU A 467 10.82 -21.39 7.71
CA LEU A 467 12.28 -21.14 7.59
C LEU A 467 12.98 -22.13 6.64
N GLU A 468 12.49 -23.37 6.57
CA GLU A 468 13.01 -24.42 5.70
C GLU A 468 12.71 -24.17 4.21
N GLU A 469 11.73 -23.35 3.91
CA GLU A 469 11.30 -23.03 2.54
C GLU A 469 12.09 -21.87 1.92
N TYR A 470 12.93 -21.18 2.72
CA TYR A 470 13.76 -20.11 2.20
C TYR A 470 14.96 -20.68 1.46
N LYS A 471 15.03 -20.45 0.15
CA LYS A 471 16.17 -20.88 -0.70
C LYS A 471 17.45 -20.10 -0.44
N VAL A 472 17.35 -18.91 0.15
CA VAL A 472 18.47 -18.02 0.44
C VAL A 472 18.44 -17.68 1.93
N GLU A 473 19.57 -17.88 2.60
CA GLU A 473 19.76 -17.47 3.99
C GLU A 473 19.97 -15.96 4.08
N ALA A 474 18.85 -15.21 4.02
CA ALA A 474 18.87 -13.77 4.21
C ALA A 474 19.03 -13.40 5.70
N ALA A 475 19.42 -12.16 5.99
CA ALA A 475 19.67 -11.68 7.35
C ALA A 475 18.52 -11.97 8.33
N HIS A 476 17.28 -11.69 7.93
CA HIS A 476 16.11 -11.96 8.77
C HIS A 476 15.87 -13.45 9.04
N VAL A 477 16.22 -14.33 8.08
CA VAL A 477 16.09 -15.79 8.24
C VAL A 477 17.13 -16.29 9.25
N MET A 478 18.37 -15.79 9.17
CA MET A 478 19.42 -16.16 10.14
C MET A 478 19.11 -15.64 11.54
N ALA A 479 18.60 -14.41 11.66
CA ALA A 479 18.15 -13.88 12.94
C ALA A 479 16.98 -14.70 13.52
N ALA A 480 16.02 -15.12 12.69
CA ALA A 480 14.93 -15.97 13.12
C ALA A 480 15.41 -17.34 13.61
N LYS A 481 16.36 -17.98 12.91
CA LYS A 481 16.98 -19.23 13.36
C LYS A 481 17.64 -19.08 14.72
N LYS A 482 18.44 -18.03 14.93
CA LYS A 482 19.09 -17.73 16.22
C LYS A 482 18.08 -17.51 17.34
N LEU A 483 16.95 -16.85 17.05
CA LEU A 483 15.89 -16.66 18.05
C LEU A 483 15.27 -17.99 18.49
N LEU A 484 14.99 -18.90 17.53
CA LEU A 484 14.45 -20.23 17.83
C LEU A 484 15.45 -21.09 18.60
N GLU A 485 16.74 -21.06 18.25
CA GLU A 485 17.83 -21.76 18.96
C GLU A 485 17.96 -21.27 20.41
N ALA A 486 17.66 -20.00 20.67
CA ALA A 486 17.62 -19.42 22.00
C ALA A 486 16.31 -19.69 22.78
N GLY A 487 15.41 -20.52 22.22
CA GLY A 487 14.14 -20.90 22.86
C GLY A 487 12.98 -19.91 22.59
N GLY A 488 13.14 -18.95 21.68
CA GLY A 488 12.07 -18.11 21.20
C GLY A 488 11.10 -18.85 20.27
N THR A 489 9.98 -18.23 19.95
CA THR A 489 8.98 -18.78 19.03
C THR A 489 8.72 -17.81 17.88
N LEU A 490 8.58 -18.32 16.66
CA LEU A 490 8.23 -17.56 15.47
C LEU A 490 7.41 -18.43 14.51
N GLU A 491 6.38 -17.84 13.94
CA GLU A 491 5.53 -18.47 12.93
C GLU A 491 5.53 -17.66 11.61
N VAL A 492 4.98 -18.27 10.56
CA VAL A 492 4.77 -17.58 9.28
C VAL A 492 3.77 -16.44 9.48
N GLY A 493 4.18 -15.23 9.09
CA GLY A 493 3.42 -13.99 9.32
C GLY A 493 4.01 -13.11 10.41
N ASP A 494 4.83 -13.67 11.31
CA ASP A 494 5.49 -12.90 12.36
C ASP A 494 6.58 -11.96 11.82
N LYS A 495 6.82 -10.88 12.54
CA LYS A 495 7.93 -9.96 12.28
C LYS A 495 9.11 -10.29 13.18
N ILE A 496 10.27 -10.49 12.58
CA ILE A 496 11.54 -10.53 13.29
C ILE A 496 12.21 -9.16 13.25
N GLY A 497 12.50 -8.61 14.43
CA GLY A 497 13.36 -7.44 14.59
C GLY A 497 14.81 -7.88 14.79
N TYR A 498 15.71 -7.41 13.95
CA TYR A 498 17.13 -7.77 14.03
C TYR A 498 18.03 -6.57 13.83
N VAL A 499 19.25 -6.70 14.30
CA VAL A 499 20.35 -5.75 14.09
C VAL A 499 21.53 -6.48 13.45
N ILE A 500 22.42 -5.71 12.82
CA ILE A 500 23.66 -6.24 12.26
C ILE A 500 24.80 -5.91 13.22
N VAL A 501 25.46 -6.95 13.71
CA VAL A 501 26.57 -6.84 14.66
C VAL A 501 27.92 -6.95 13.96
N LYS A 502 28.99 -6.50 14.65
CA LYS A 502 30.39 -6.68 14.23
C LYS A 502 30.70 -8.16 14.08
N GLY A 503 31.66 -8.50 13.25
CA GLY A 503 32.12 -9.88 13.08
C GLY A 503 32.63 -10.16 11.69
N GLU A 504 33.17 -11.34 11.49
CA GLU A 504 33.59 -11.87 10.19
C GLU A 504 32.46 -12.69 9.57
N GLY A 505 32.52 -12.93 8.26
CA GLY A 505 31.55 -13.74 7.55
C GLY A 505 30.58 -12.95 6.68
N LYS A 506 29.52 -13.62 6.23
CA LYS A 506 28.48 -13.03 5.38
C LYS A 506 27.57 -12.12 6.20
N LEU A 507 26.95 -11.15 5.56
CA LEU A 507 26.00 -10.24 6.21
C LEU A 507 24.89 -10.99 6.98
N ALA A 508 24.40 -12.07 6.43
CA ALA A 508 23.37 -12.90 7.07
C ALA A 508 23.83 -13.46 8.41
N ASP A 509 25.09 -13.87 8.52
CA ASP A 509 25.67 -14.46 9.74
C ASP A 509 25.77 -13.43 10.87
N LYS A 510 25.91 -12.13 10.51
CA LYS A 510 25.99 -11.00 11.44
C LYS A 510 24.62 -10.52 11.93
N ALA A 511 23.54 -11.02 11.36
CA ALA A 511 22.20 -10.67 11.80
C ALA A 511 21.88 -11.37 13.13
N VAL A 512 21.48 -10.58 14.12
CA VAL A 512 21.14 -11.05 15.47
C VAL A 512 19.79 -10.47 15.87
N PRO A 513 18.90 -11.25 16.53
CA PRO A 513 17.68 -10.69 17.11
C PRO A 513 17.98 -9.47 17.98
N HIS A 514 17.18 -8.42 17.86
CA HIS A 514 17.48 -7.14 18.54
C HIS A 514 17.57 -7.25 20.05
N ASN A 515 16.90 -8.23 20.66
CA ASN A 515 16.92 -8.50 22.10
C ASN A 515 18.11 -9.38 22.55
N MET A 516 18.99 -9.76 21.63
CA MET A 516 20.16 -10.59 21.88
C MET A 516 21.48 -9.87 21.59
N ALA A 517 21.44 -8.55 21.37
CA ALA A 517 22.62 -7.72 21.12
C ALA A 517 22.51 -6.38 21.85
N ASP A 518 23.64 -5.82 22.21
CA ASP A 518 23.77 -4.50 22.80
C ASP A 518 24.29 -3.49 21.77
N TYR A 519 24.22 -2.18 22.10
CA TYR A 519 24.71 -1.13 21.21
C TYR A 519 26.21 -1.28 20.87
N ASP A 520 26.99 -1.82 21.80
CA ASP A 520 28.43 -2.05 21.60
C ASP A 520 28.73 -3.12 20.56
N ASP A 521 27.80 -4.03 20.30
CA ASP A 521 27.93 -5.09 19.29
C ASP A 521 27.67 -4.58 17.88
N ILE A 522 26.99 -3.44 17.72
CA ILE A 522 26.48 -2.94 16.43
C ILE A 522 27.61 -2.67 15.43
N ASP A 523 27.46 -3.14 14.20
CA ASP A 523 28.30 -2.82 13.06
C ASP A 523 27.91 -1.43 12.51
N ILE A 524 28.46 -0.37 13.09
CA ILE A 524 28.18 1.03 12.70
C ILE A 524 28.44 1.27 11.22
N GLU A 525 29.51 0.67 10.67
CA GLU A 525 29.87 0.84 9.25
C GLU A 525 28.82 0.21 8.32
N TYR A 526 28.16 -0.87 8.73
CA TYR A 526 27.02 -1.41 8.00
C TYR A 526 25.87 -0.39 7.91
N TYR A 527 25.48 0.24 9.04
CA TYR A 527 24.40 1.21 9.06
C TYR A 527 24.74 2.46 8.24
N VAL A 528 25.96 2.93 8.33
CA VAL A 528 26.43 4.03 7.48
C VAL A 528 26.36 3.66 6.00
N ASN A 529 26.98 2.55 5.61
CA ASN A 529 27.24 2.21 4.21
C ASN A 529 26.07 1.50 3.51
N LYS A 530 25.18 0.82 4.25
CA LYS A 530 24.09 0.00 3.67
C LYS A 530 22.69 0.49 4.05
N GLN A 531 22.57 1.44 4.98
CA GLN A 531 21.31 1.99 5.42
C GLN A 531 21.24 3.51 5.16
N ILE A 532 22.05 4.33 5.83
CA ILE A 532 21.97 5.80 5.78
C ILE A 532 22.39 6.34 4.41
N ILE A 533 23.61 6.01 3.96
CA ILE A 533 24.16 6.54 2.69
C ILE A 533 23.27 6.16 1.49
N PRO A 534 22.87 4.90 1.28
CA PRO A 534 22.03 4.54 0.14
C PRO A 534 20.66 5.25 0.17
N ALA A 535 20.05 5.41 1.34
CA ALA A 535 18.78 6.12 1.47
C ALA A 535 18.91 7.60 1.09
N ALA A 536 19.97 8.27 1.54
CA ALA A 536 20.25 9.66 1.20
C ALA A 536 20.65 9.85 -0.27
N LEU A 537 21.49 8.97 -0.82
CA LEU A 537 21.95 9.03 -2.20
C LEU A 537 20.82 8.91 -3.22
N ARG A 538 19.74 8.18 -2.91
CA ARG A 538 18.56 8.12 -3.80
C ARG A 538 18.05 9.51 -4.20
N ILE A 539 18.25 10.49 -3.34
CA ILE A 539 17.84 11.88 -3.59
C ILE A 539 19.04 12.71 -4.03
N LEU A 540 20.16 12.63 -3.30
CA LEU A 540 21.29 13.55 -3.46
C LEU A 540 22.18 13.23 -4.67
N GLU A 541 22.17 12.00 -5.19
CA GLU A 541 22.84 11.62 -6.44
C GLU A 541 22.37 12.48 -7.62
N GLY A 542 21.08 12.83 -7.69
CA GLY A 542 20.51 13.72 -8.67
C GLY A 542 21.07 15.16 -8.64
N PHE A 543 21.77 15.52 -7.56
CA PHE A 543 22.43 16.80 -7.36
C PHE A 543 23.96 16.71 -7.42
N GLY A 544 24.49 15.57 -7.89
CA GLY A 544 25.92 15.35 -8.09
C GLY A 544 26.69 14.97 -6.82
N TYR A 545 26.00 14.51 -5.78
CA TYR A 545 26.66 13.93 -4.61
C TYR A 545 26.94 12.45 -4.83
N ASP A 546 28.08 12.00 -4.31
CA ASP A 546 28.49 10.61 -4.24
C ASP A 546 28.65 10.12 -2.78
N GLU A 547 28.92 8.83 -2.63
CA GLU A 547 29.11 8.21 -1.32
C GLU A 547 30.26 8.84 -0.52
N LYS A 548 31.37 9.16 -1.19
CA LYS A 548 32.55 9.76 -0.55
C LYS A 548 32.24 11.16 -0.01
N GLN A 549 31.58 11.97 -0.80
CA GLN A 549 31.18 13.33 -0.42
C GLN A 549 30.22 13.34 0.78
N LEU A 550 29.30 12.38 0.86
CA LEU A 550 28.42 12.25 2.02
C LEU A 550 29.13 11.78 3.28
N LYS A 551 30.23 11.01 3.16
CA LYS A 551 31.02 10.54 4.31
C LYS A 551 32.02 11.58 4.82
N THR A 552 32.79 12.19 3.92
CA THR A 552 33.97 12.99 4.29
C THR A 552 33.78 14.49 4.14
N GLY A 553 32.76 14.93 3.39
CA GLY A 553 32.57 16.35 3.07
C GLY A 553 33.51 16.89 1.99
N GLU A 554 34.45 16.09 1.52
CA GLU A 554 35.40 16.48 0.47
C GLU A 554 34.68 16.55 -0.87
N ARG A 555 34.46 17.76 -1.39
CA ARG A 555 33.93 17.97 -2.73
C ARG A 555 35.09 17.82 -3.73
N GLN A 556 35.09 16.74 -4.48
CA GLN A 556 36.00 16.63 -5.63
C GLN A 556 35.46 17.60 -6.69
N VAL A 557 36.03 18.81 -6.78
CA VAL A 557 35.69 19.78 -7.81
C VAL A 557 36.21 19.18 -9.12
N SER A 558 35.29 18.79 -9.98
CA SER A 558 35.64 18.33 -11.33
C SER A 558 36.27 19.51 -12.08
N LEU A 559 37.32 19.25 -12.85
CA LEU A 559 37.94 20.23 -13.74
C LEU A 559 36.93 20.89 -14.71
N PHE A 560 35.81 20.18 -15.00
CA PHE A 560 34.69 20.68 -15.80
C PHE A 560 33.85 21.76 -15.11
N ASP A 561 33.82 21.83 -13.76
CA ASP A 561 33.10 22.87 -13.03
C ASP A 561 33.87 24.20 -13.05
N PHE A 562 35.19 24.16 -13.28
CA PHE A 562 36.04 25.34 -13.48
C PHE A 562 35.89 25.98 -14.86
N LEU A 563 35.43 25.19 -15.86
CA LEU A 563 35.29 25.67 -17.25
C LEU A 563 33.88 26.20 -17.56
N LYS A 564 32.96 26.18 -16.60
CA LYS A 564 31.59 26.71 -16.73
C LYS A 564 31.32 28.03 -16.01
N LYS A 565 32.39 28.73 -15.57
CA LYS A 565 32.29 30.11 -15.11
C LYS A 565 32.68 31.11 -16.18
#